data_9af6c8bb9ad551dfdb88100b8b63f64b
#
_entry.id   9af6c8bb9ad551dfdb88100b8b63f64b
#
_cell.length_a   1.000
_cell.length_b   1.000
_cell.length_c   1.000
_cell.angle_alpha   90.00
_cell.angle_beta   90.00
_cell.angle_gamma   90.00
#
_symmetry.space_group_name_H-M   'P 1'
#
loop_
_entity.id
_entity.type
_entity.pdbx_description
1 polymer ?
#
loop_
_entity_poly.entity_id
_entity_poly.type
_entity_poly.pdbx_seq_one_letter_code
_entity_poly.pdbx_strand_id
1 'polypeptide(L)'
;MHKISLFFLLLFACVRLQASTSQDKVYQGYSGGMMVHTGYLFGKDRLCPLDKELQGATFGIGGAVRVHLWKHLRIGSEGFTSTMNTSTTNYHSTLQSGSYIRTGWGGVLADACWRLERVWPYVGGTIGGGAMRSLYILEGNEHDWNKEEHAIFHKQSFFYISPYAGIDWCMTSKVHLTVRLDWMLAWHKQAIVQPTGPRFYIGFMFCH
;
A
#
# COMPACT_ATOMS: atom_id res chain seq x y z
N MET A 1 19.19 15.53 -11.95
CA MET A 1 17.87 16.14 -11.73
C MET A 1 16.98 16.25 -12.99
N HIS A 2 17.49 16.15 -14.23
CA HIS A 2 16.69 16.30 -15.45
C HIS A 2 15.81 15.10 -15.85
N LYS A 3 16.07 13.89 -15.35
CA LYS A 3 15.30 12.68 -15.73
C LYS A 3 13.90 12.60 -15.10
N ILE A 4 13.70 13.20 -13.92
CA ILE A 4 12.40 13.22 -13.22
C ILE A 4 11.43 14.21 -13.88
N SER A 5 11.95 15.34 -14.39
CA SER A 5 11.14 16.34 -15.09
C SER A 5 10.56 15.83 -16.41
N LEU A 6 11.31 14.99 -17.13
CA LEU A 6 10.86 14.39 -18.39
C LEU A 6 9.71 13.39 -18.19
N PHE A 7 9.75 12.63 -17.09
CA PHE A 7 8.69 11.67 -16.76
C PHE A 7 7.36 12.37 -16.43
N PHE A 8 7.41 13.46 -15.66
CA PHE A 8 6.23 14.29 -15.36
C PHE A 8 5.69 14.99 -16.61
N LEU A 9 6.55 15.44 -17.52
CA LEU A 9 6.15 16.09 -18.77
C LEU A 9 5.46 15.09 -19.72
N LEU A 10 5.94 13.86 -19.81
CA LEU A 10 5.31 12.77 -20.57
C LEU A 10 3.94 12.38 -19.99
N LEU A 11 3.81 12.33 -18.65
CA LEU A 11 2.53 12.07 -18.00
C LEU A 11 1.51 13.18 -18.26
N PHE A 12 1.94 14.44 -18.24
CA PHE A 12 1.08 15.60 -18.56
C PHE A 12 0.72 15.68 -20.05
N ALA A 13 1.61 15.26 -20.95
CA ALA A 13 1.34 15.22 -22.39
C ALA A 13 0.30 14.16 -22.76
N CYS A 14 0.32 13.01 -22.10
CA CYS A 14 -0.69 11.95 -22.30
C CYS A 14 -2.10 12.39 -21.84
N VAL A 15 -2.21 13.26 -20.84
CA VAL A 15 -3.51 13.76 -20.34
C VAL A 15 -4.13 14.79 -21.32
N ARG A 16 -3.33 15.47 -22.14
CA ARG A 16 -3.85 16.51 -23.07
C ARG A 16 -4.37 15.98 -24.41
N LEU A 17 -4.16 14.72 -24.73
CA LEU A 17 -4.44 14.21 -26.09
C LEU A 17 -5.86 13.72 -26.33
N GLN A 18 -6.80 13.85 -25.38
CA GLN A 18 -8.19 13.42 -25.59
C GLN A 18 -9.23 14.40 -25.02
N ALA A 19 -9.12 15.68 -25.34
CA ALA A 19 -10.26 16.59 -25.25
C ALA A 19 -11.13 16.42 -26.51
N SER A 20 -11.80 15.30 -26.63
CA SER A 20 -12.85 15.10 -27.63
C SER A 20 -14.19 15.49 -27.03
N THR A 21 -14.84 16.47 -27.64
CA THR A 21 -16.18 17.00 -27.37
C THR A 21 -17.26 15.94 -27.55
N SER A 22 -17.54 15.22 -26.49
CA SER A 22 -18.77 14.46 -26.30
C SER A 22 -19.31 14.84 -24.92
N GLN A 23 -20.61 15.07 -24.79
CA GLN A 23 -21.28 15.30 -23.50
C GLN A 23 -21.21 14.02 -22.65
N ASP A 24 -20.01 13.65 -22.21
CA ASP A 24 -19.80 12.52 -21.33
C ASP A 24 -20.39 12.88 -19.96
N LYS A 25 -21.32 12.07 -19.50
CA LYS A 25 -21.88 12.17 -18.14
C LYS A 25 -20.71 12.22 -17.16
N VAL A 26 -20.70 13.22 -16.28
CA VAL A 26 -19.66 13.40 -15.25
C VAL A 26 -19.52 12.15 -14.38
N TYR A 27 -20.64 11.55 -14.00
CA TYR A 27 -20.70 10.33 -13.21
C TYR A 27 -20.99 9.12 -14.09
N GLN A 28 -20.16 8.09 -13.97
CA GLN A 28 -20.25 6.85 -14.76
C GLN A 28 -20.35 5.57 -13.90
N GLY A 29 -20.58 5.72 -12.61
CA GLY A 29 -20.72 4.59 -11.69
C GLY A 29 -19.68 4.57 -10.59
N TYR A 30 -19.69 3.52 -9.80
CA TYR A 30 -18.72 3.30 -8.73
C TYR A 30 -18.27 1.84 -8.71
N SER A 31 -17.13 1.59 -8.10
CA SER A 31 -16.64 0.25 -7.82
C SER A 31 -16.07 0.17 -6.42
N GLY A 32 -16.18 -0.97 -5.79
CA GLY A 32 -15.63 -1.21 -4.48
C GLY A 32 -15.32 -2.67 -4.27
N GLY A 33 -14.29 -2.97 -3.49
CA GLY A 33 -13.92 -4.35 -3.27
C GLY A 33 -12.77 -4.54 -2.30
N MET A 34 -12.41 -5.80 -2.16
CA MET A 34 -11.35 -6.25 -1.27
C MET A 34 -10.17 -6.81 -2.06
N MET A 35 -8.98 -6.56 -1.53
CA MET A 35 -7.73 -7.04 -2.08
C MET A 35 -6.86 -7.60 -0.96
N VAL A 36 -6.18 -8.70 -1.24
CA VAL A 36 -5.05 -9.16 -0.46
C VAL A 36 -3.77 -8.61 -1.08
N HIS A 37 -2.73 -8.43 -0.29
CA HIS A 37 -1.48 -7.95 -0.81
C HIS A 37 -0.29 -8.61 -0.13
N THR A 38 0.78 -8.67 -0.86
CA THR A 38 2.11 -8.98 -0.36
C THR A 38 3.05 -7.85 -0.75
N GLY A 39 4.11 -7.68 0.00
CA GLY A 39 5.09 -6.65 -0.29
C GLY A 39 6.40 -6.90 0.42
N TYR A 40 7.33 -6.00 0.23
CA TYR A 40 8.60 -6.01 0.92
C TYR A 40 8.81 -4.66 1.61
N LEU A 41 9.11 -4.68 2.89
CA LEU A 41 9.36 -3.50 3.69
C LEU A 41 10.87 -3.28 3.78
N PHE A 42 11.31 -2.10 3.35
CA PHE A 42 12.67 -1.61 3.57
C PHE A 42 12.62 -0.59 4.71
N GLY A 43 13.29 -0.86 5.82
CA GLY A 43 13.30 0.05 6.95
C GLY A 43 14.53 -0.08 7.79
N LYS A 44 14.90 1.02 8.47
CA LYS A 44 15.89 1.03 9.54
C LYS A 44 15.16 1.34 10.83
N ASP A 45 15.21 0.43 11.79
CA ASP A 45 14.68 0.69 13.12
C ASP A 45 15.83 1.09 14.05
N ARG A 46 15.86 2.37 14.43
CA ARG A 46 16.85 2.91 15.38
C ARG A 46 16.51 2.60 16.83
N LEU A 47 15.27 2.15 17.10
CA LEU A 47 14.85 1.77 18.46
C LEU A 47 14.99 0.27 18.70
N CYS A 48 15.21 -0.52 17.68
CA CYS A 48 15.58 -1.92 17.90
C CYS A 48 16.93 -1.94 18.62
N PRO A 49 17.04 -2.59 19.78
CA PRO A 49 18.30 -2.63 20.55
C PRO A 49 19.48 -3.21 19.76
N LEU A 50 19.22 -3.72 18.58
CA LEU A 50 20.20 -4.36 17.70
C LEU A 50 20.71 -3.46 16.60
N ASP A 51 20.26 -2.18 16.51
CA ASP A 51 20.69 -1.18 15.50
C ASP A 51 20.74 -1.73 14.05
N LYS A 52 19.79 -2.59 13.70
CA LYS A 52 19.76 -3.33 12.43
C LYS A 52 18.65 -2.87 11.50
N GLU A 53 18.90 -3.05 10.20
CA GLU A 53 17.91 -2.80 9.16
C GLU A 53 16.76 -3.79 9.27
N LEU A 54 15.56 -3.27 9.45
CA LEU A 54 14.34 -4.06 9.51
C LEU A 54 13.81 -4.22 8.09
N GLN A 55 14.00 -5.40 7.52
CA GLN A 55 13.57 -5.72 6.17
C GLN A 55 12.83 -7.05 6.15
N GLY A 56 11.77 -7.15 5.38
CA GLY A 56 11.06 -8.41 5.29
C GLY A 56 9.82 -8.38 4.43
N ALA A 57 9.36 -9.58 4.12
CA ALA A 57 8.11 -9.78 3.43
C ALA A 57 6.92 -9.42 4.33
N THR A 58 5.95 -8.75 3.75
CA THR A 58 4.72 -8.35 4.43
C THR A 58 3.52 -8.94 3.72
N PHE A 59 2.50 -9.30 4.49
CA PHE A 59 1.22 -9.80 3.98
C PHE A 59 0.08 -9.04 4.62
N GLY A 60 -0.97 -8.78 3.83
CA GLY A 60 -2.08 -8.04 4.36
C GLY A 60 -3.33 -8.09 3.50
N ILE A 61 -4.34 -7.40 4.01
CA ILE A 61 -5.65 -7.31 3.39
C ILE A 61 -6.20 -5.90 3.55
N GLY A 62 -7.05 -5.51 2.64
CA GLY A 62 -7.76 -4.25 2.70
C GLY A 62 -8.72 -4.11 1.54
N GLY A 63 -9.09 -2.88 1.23
CA GLY A 63 -10.01 -2.62 0.14
C GLY A 63 -9.95 -1.20 -0.35
N ALA A 64 -10.63 -0.96 -1.45
CA ALA A 64 -10.78 0.35 -2.05
C ALA A 64 -12.20 0.57 -2.57
N VAL A 65 -12.62 1.82 -2.55
CA VAL A 65 -13.85 2.29 -3.21
C VAL A 65 -13.45 3.39 -4.19
N ARG A 66 -13.98 3.33 -5.40
CA ARG A 66 -13.69 4.28 -6.49
C ARG A 66 -14.98 4.75 -7.13
N VAL A 67 -15.10 6.04 -7.35
CA VAL A 67 -16.14 6.67 -8.16
C VAL A 67 -15.55 6.96 -9.53
N HIS A 68 -16.22 6.54 -10.57
CA HIS A 68 -15.82 6.75 -11.95
C HIS A 68 -16.37 8.11 -12.43
N LEU A 69 -15.46 9.04 -12.64
CA LEU A 69 -15.76 10.37 -13.13
C LEU A 69 -15.24 10.51 -14.55
N TRP A 70 -16.06 11.07 -15.43
CA TRP A 70 -15.76 11.17 -16.86
C TRP A 70 -15.28 9.83 -17.45
N LYS A 71 -14.67 9.87 -18.59
CA LYS A 71 -14.26 8.67 -19.34
C LYS A 71 -13.07 7.94 -18.72
N HIS A 72 -12.17 8.69 -18.08
CA HIS A 72 -10.86 8.16 -17.70
C HIS A 72 -10.46 8.40 -16.24
N LEU A 73 -11.17 9.21 -15.49
CA LEU A 73 -10.79 9.55 -14.12
C LEU A 73 -11.58 8.74 -13.10
N ARG A 74 -10.88 8.19 -12.13
CA ARG A 74 -11.49 7.59 -10.92
C ARG A 74 -10.89 8.26 -9.69
N ILE A 75 -11.75 8.56 -8.72
CA ILE A 75 -11.37 9.11 -7.42
C ILE A 75 -12.00 8.24 -6.35
N GLY A 76 -11.31 8.03 -5.25
CA GLY A 76 -11.85 7.20 -4.19
C GLY A 76 -11.03 7.21 -2.91
N SER A 77 -11.21 6.17 -2.13
CA SER A 77 -10.47 5.94 -0.90
C SER A 77 -10.07 4.48 -0.78
N GLU A 78 -9.02 4.25 -0.02
CA GLU A 78 -8.56 2.90 0.28
C GLU A 78 -8.10 2.79 1.72
N GLY A 79 -8.10 1.55 2.23
CA GLY A 79 -7.58 1.22 3.54
C GLY A 79 -7.07 -0.21 3.59
N PHE A 80 -5.87 -0.38 4.14
CA PHE A 80 -5.17 -1.66 4.21
C PHE A 80 -4.51 -1.87 5.56
N THR A 81 -4.30 -3.11 5.89
CA THR A 81 -3.43 -3.52 7.01
C THR A 81 -2.44 -4.57 6.51
N SER A 82 -1.24 -4.53 7.04
CA SER A 82 -0.15 -5.45 6.70
C SER A 82 0.55 -5.92 7.96
N THR A 83 1.00 -7.16 7.96
CA THR A 83 1.78 -7.74 9.05
C THR A 83 3.06 -8.32 8.48
N MET A 84 4.16 -8.03 9.14
CA MET A 84 5.46 -8.67 8.93
C MET A 84 5.79 -9.45 10.19
N ASN A 85 6.05 -10.74 10.04
CA ASN A 85 6.50 -11.59 11.14
C ASN A 85 8.02 -11.52 11.21
N THR A 86 8.56 -10.97 12.28
CA THR A 86 9.99 -10.75 12.45
C THR A 86 10.75 -12.02 12.89
N SER A 87 10.03 -13.04 13.36
CA SER A 87 10.62 -14.32 13.74
C SER A 87 11.12 -15.15 12.55
N THR A 88 10.64 -14.88 11.34
CA THR A 88 11.01 -15.57 10.09
C THR A 88 12.09 -14.87 9.27
N THR A 89 12.37 -13.62 9.54
CA THR A 89 13.50 -12.93 8.94
C THR A 89 14.77 -13.33 9.69
N ASN A 90 15.87 -13.61 8.99
CA ASN A 90 17.19 -14.04 9.49
C ASN A 90 17.83 -13.10 10.54
N TYR A 91 17.02 -12.44 11.33
CA TYR A 91 17.40 -11.60 12.45
C TYR A 91 17.65 -12.50 13.66
N HIS A 92 18.91 -12.82 13.85
CA HIS A 92 19.52 -13.30 15.07
C HIS A 92 18.65 -13.86 16.19
N SER A 93 19.16 -14.88 16.79
CA SER A 93 18.79 -15.63 17.99
C SER A 93 18.28 -14.85 19.21
N THR A 94 18.10 -13.52 19.11
CA THR A 94 17.69 -12.66 20.22
C THR A 94 16.22 -12.21 20.20
N LEU A 95 15.49 -12.41 19.11
CA LEU A 95 14.06 -12.12 19.06
C LEU A 95 13.26 -13.40 19.13
N GLN A 96 12.42 -13.50 20.14
CA GLN A 96 11.56 -14.68 20.33
C GLN A 96 10.41 -14.74 19.34
N SER A 97 9.91 -15.95 19.13
CA SER A 97 8.69 -16.24 18.42
C SER A 97 7.53 -15.39 18.98
N GLY A 98 6.81 -14.70 18.10
CA GLY A 98 5.73 -13.78 18.46
C GLY A 98 6.04 -12.29 18.25
N SER A 99 7.29 -11.93 17.95
CA SER A 99 7.62 -10.57 17.54
C SER A 99 7.02 -10.25 16.17
N TYR A 100 6.38 -9.08 16.01
CA TYR A 100 5.75 -8.70 14.76
C TYR A 100 5.78 -7.18 14.54
N ILE A 101 5.65 -6.80 13.27
CA ILE A 101 5.34 -5.42 12.87
C ILE A 101 4.02 -5.43 12.13
N ARG A 102 3.09 -4.60 12.59
CA ARG A 102 1.81 -4.38 11.94
C ARG A 102 1.70 -2.94 11.48
N THR A 103 1.36 -2.75 10.21
CA THR A 103 1.16 -1.44 9.60
C THR A 103 -0.27 -1.34 9.10
N GLY A 104 -0.97 -0.28 9.47
CA GLY A 104 -2.27 0.07 8.92
C GLY A 104 -2.20 1.42 8.25
N TRP A 105 -2.81 1.57 7.07
CA TRP A 105 -2.83 2.83 6.33
C TRP A 105 -4.12 3.00 5.55
N GLY A 106 -4.43 4.25 5.22
CA GLY A 106 -5.55 4.60 4.37
C GLY A 106 -5.40 6.00 3.82
N GLY A 107 -6.08 6.26 2.72
CA GLY A 107 -5.96 7.55 2.05
C GLY A 107 -6.96 7.74 0.92
N VAL A 108 -6.83 8.90 0.29
CA VAL A 108 -7.56 9.26 -0.91
C VAL A 108 -6.73 8.85 -2.11
N LEU A 109 -7.37 8.21 -3.07
CA LEU A 109 -6.76 7.78 -4.32
C LEU A 109 -7.35 8.52 -5.52
N ALA A 110 -6.53 8.70 -6.55
CA ALA A 110 -6.97 9.12 -7.86
C ALA A 110 -6.18 8.37 -8.94
N ASP A 111 -6.87 7.90 -9.95
CA ASP A 111 -6.23 7.22 -11.09
C ASP A 111 -6.88 7.55 -12.43
N ALA A 112 -6.07 7.43 -13.48
CA ALA A 112 -6.51 7.43 -14.86
C ALA A 112 -6.68 5.98 -15.32
N CYS A 113 -7.83 5.66 -15.90
CA CYS A 113 -8.21 4.33 -16.33
C CYS A 113 -8.60 4.33 -17.82
N TRP A 114 -8.14 3.36 -18.58
CA TRP A 114 -8.50 3.16 -19.98
C TRP A 114 -9.32 1.89 -20.14
N ARG A 115 -10.56 2.04 -20.60
CA ARG A 115 -11.49 0.92 -20.77
C ARG A 115 -11.29 0.29 -22.13
N LEU A 116 -10.51 -0.81 -22.18
CA LEU A 116 -10.24 -1.60 -23.38
C LEU A 116 -10.99 -2.92 -23.26
N GLU A 117 -12.13 -3.04 -23.92
CA GLU A 117 -12.97 -4.26 -23.90
C GLU A 117 -13.08 -4.95 -22.53
N ARG A 118 -12.23 -5.96 -22.29
CA ARG A 118 -12.21 -6.75 -21.06
C ARG A 118 -11.07 -6.39 -20.11
N VAL A 119 -10.14 -5.53 -20.51
CA VAL A 119 -8.96 -5.19 -19.72
C VAL A 119 -8.89 -3.68 -19.56
N TRP A 120 -8.88 -3.21 -18.32
CA TRP A 120 -8.86 -1.79 -17.98
C TRP A 120 -7.55 -1.45 -17.27
N PRO A 121 -6.48 -1.13 -18.01
CA PRO A 121 -5.26 -0.64 -17.39
C PRO A 121 -5.50 0.72 -16.72
N TYR A 122 -4.80 0.93 -15.61
CA TYR A 122 -4.89 2.18 -14.88
C TYR A 122 -3.55 2.55 -14.22
N VAL A 123 -3.37 3.84 -14.02
CA VAL A 123 -2.21 4.41 -13.31
C VAL A 123 -2.68 5.55 -12.43
N GLY A 124 -2.13 5.64 -11.25
CA GLY A 124 -2.55 6.65 -10.28
C GLY A 124 -1.68 6.72 -9.05
N GLY A 125 -2.25 7.26 -7.99
CA GLY A 125 -1.59 7.34 -6.71
C GLY A 125 -2.56 7.53 -5.55
N THR A 126 -2.09 7.19 -4.38
CA THR A 126 -2.78 7.41 -3.10
C THR A 126 -1.96 8.36 -2.24
N ILE A 127 -2.65 9.25 -1.56
CA ILE A 127 -2.09 10.12 -0.53
C ILE A 127 -2.87 9.88 0.76
N GLY A 128 -2.15 9.65 1.85
CA GLY A 128 -2.82 9.37 3.11
C GLY A 128 -1.91 9.26 4.31
N GLY A 129 -2.45 8.66 5.35
CA GLY A 129 -1.74 8.43 6.60
C GLY A 129 -1.87 7.00 7.08
N GLY A 130 -1.01 6.63 8.00
CA GLY A 130 -1.02 5.32 8.62
C GLY A 130 -0.39 5.30 9.99
N ALA A 131 -0.47 4.14 10.61
CA ALA A 131 0.20 3.86 11.86
C ALA A 131 0.91 2.51 11.77
N MET A 132 2.09 2.46 12.33
CA MET A 132 2.88 1.23 12.49
C MET A 132 2.98 0.90 13.97
N ARG A 133 2.83 -0.38 14.28
CA ARG A 133 3.02 -0.93 15.62
C ARG A 133 4.04 -2.05 15.52
N SER A 134 5.06 -1.98 16.33
CA SER A 134 6.05 -3.06 16.47
C SER A 134 6.01 -3.62 17.88
N LEU A 135 6.08 -4.93 17.98
CA LEU A 135 6.26 -5.66 19.20
C LEU A 135 7.53 -6.51 19.06
N TYR A 136 8.50 -6.24 19.90
CA TYR A 136 9.74 -7.00 19.99
C TYR A 136 9.80 -7.70 21.34
N ILE A 137 9.88 -9.03 21.32
CA ILE A 137 10.05 -9.85 22.53
C ILE A 137 11.52 -10.20 22.58
N LEU A 138 12.23 -9.65 23.57
CA LEU A 138 13.63 -9.95 23.83
C LEU A 138 13.75 -11.31 24.52
N GLU A 139 14.90 -11.95 24.35
CA GLU A 139 15.18 -13.29 24.86
C GLU A 139 14.97 -13.37 26.39
N GLY A 140 14.01 -14.18 26.81
CA GLY A 140 13.78 -14.61 28.17
C GLY A 140 13.67 -16.14 28.21
N ASN A 141 13.87 -16.77 29.35
CA ASN A 141 13.73 -18.22 29.48
C ASN A 141 12.32 -18.65 29.05
N GLU A 142 12.20 -19.74 28.29
CA GLU A 142 10.94 -20.28 27.76
C GLU A 142 9.86 -20.54 28.84
N HIS A 143 10.25 -20.60 30.11
CA HIS A 143 9.40 -20.84 31.27
C HIS A 143 9.04 -19.59 32.06
N ASP A 144 9.45 -18.39 31.60
CA ASP A 144 9.19 -17.17 32.34
C ASP A 144 7.79 -16.64 31.96
N TRP A 145 6.87 -16.61 32.93
CA TRP A 145 5.51 -16.08 32.78
C TRP A 145 5.49 -14.58 32.62
N ASN A 146 6.61 -13.88 32.84
CA ASN A 146 6.79 -12.44 32.76
C ASN A 146 7.27 -11.99 31.39
N LYS A 147 6.84 -12.63 30.28
CA LYS A 147 7.18 -12.21 28.91
C LYS A 147 6.87 -10.74 28.62
N GLU A 148 5.94 -10.13 29.36
CA GLU A 148 5.55 -8.73 29.20
C GLU A 148 6.64 -7.76 29.69
N GLU A 149 7.49 -8.14 30.64
CA GLU A 149 8.58 -7.28 31.17
C GLU A 149 9.73 -7.12 30.16
N HIS A 150 9.85 -8.04 29.19
CA HIS A 150 10.89 -8.03 28.16
C HIS A 150 10.34 -7.65 26.77
N ALA A 151 9.10 -7.16 26.68
CA ALA A 151 8.47 -6.75 25.44
C ALA A 151 8.60 -5.24 25.23
N ILE A 152 9.19 -4.86 24.11
CA ILE A 152 9.24 -3.45 23.67
C ILE A 152 8.10 -3.22 22.69
N PHE A 153 7.15 -2.36 23.09
CA PHE A 153 6.06 -1.94 22.22
C PHE A 153 6.30 -0.52 21.72
N HIS A 154 6.27 -0.36 20.42
CA HIS A 154 6.39 0.95 19.78
C HIS A 154 5.23 1.22 18.83
N LYS A 155 4.73 2.45 18.84
CA LYS A 155 3.68 2.93 17.94
C LYS A 155 4.09 4.26 17.33
N GLN A 156 4.04 4.35 16.00
CA GLN A 156 4.29 5.59 15.26
C GLN A 156 3.24 5.80 14.17
N SER A 157 2.96 7.06 13.88
CA SER A 157 2.12 7.45 12.74
C SER A 157 3.01 7.96 11.62
N PHE A 158 2.57 7.81 10.38
CA PHE A 158 3.30 8.29 9.21
C PHE A 158 2.33 8.86 8.17
N PHE A 159 2.85 9.75 7.34
CA PHE A 159 2.21 10.19 6.10
C PHE A 159 2.83 9.42 4.93
N TYR A 160 2.03 9.14 3.90
CA TYR A 160 2.55 8.43 2.74
C TYR A 160 1.97 8.94 1.42
N ILE A 161 2.75 8.74 0.37
CA ILE A 161 2.32 8.80 -1.03
C ILE A 161 2.67 7.45 -1.66
N SER A 162 1.76 6.90 -2.44
CA SER A 162 1.95 5.61 -3.08
C SER A 162 1.53 5.70 -4.55
N PRO A 163 2.47 5.96 -5.48
CA PRO A 163 2.20 5.78 -6.89
C PRO A 163 1.93 4.31 -7.19
N TYR A 164 0.98 4.05 -8.10
CA TYR A 164 0.62 2.69 -8.48
C TYR A 164 0.24 2.57 -9.96
N ALA A 165 0.36 1.35 -10.47
CA ALA A 165 -0.19 0.93 -11.74
C ALA A 165 -0.89 -0.41 -11.59
N GLY A 166 -1.89 -0.67 -12.41
CA GLY A 166 -2.63 -1.92 -12.32
C GLY A 166 -3.52 -2.18 -13.52
N ILE A 167 -4.22 -3.29 -13.44
CA ILE A 167 -5.13 -3.78 -14.45
C ILE A 167 -6.38 -4.31 -13.75
N ASP A 168 -7.54 -3.87 -14.21
CA ASP A 168 -8.83 -4.49 -13.87
C ASP A 168 -9.26 -5.37 -15.03
N TRP A 169 -9.38 -6.66 -14.79
CA TRP A 169 -9.91 -7.61 -15.76
C TRP A 169 -11.41 -7.82 -15.52
N CYS A 170 -12.23 -7.42 -16.49
CA CYS A 170 -13.69 -7.54 -16.45
C CYS A 170 -14.08 -9.01 -16.62
N MET A 171 -14.29 -9.73 -15.53
CA MET A 171 -14.80 -11.11 -15.56
C MET A 171 -16.28 -11.14 -15.95
N THR A 172 -17.04 -10.20 -15.40
CA THR A 172 -18.45 -9.96 -15.74
C THR A 172 -18.69 -8.44 -15.80
N SER A 173 -19.88 -8.02 -16.20
CA SER A 173 -20.27 -6.60 -16.17
C SER A 173 -20.23 -5.97 -14.78
N LYS A 174 -20.25 -6.79 -13.72
CA LYS A 174 -20.32 -6.32 -12.32
C LYS A 174 -19.12 -6.71 -11.47
N VAL A 175 -18.27 -7.63 -11.94
CA VAL A 175 -17.14 -8.15 -11.16
C VAL A 175 -15.87 -8.08 -11.98
N HIS A 176 -14.88 -7.36 -11.45
CA HIS A 176 -13.55 -7.24 -12.03
C HIS A 176 -12.53 -7.88 -11.09
N LEU A 177 -11.61 -8.64 -11.66
CA LEU A 177 -10.38 -9.05 -10.97
C LEU A 177 -9.37 -7.91 -11.12
N THR A 178 -8.90 -7.36 -10.02
CA THR A 178 -7.88 -6.29 -10.02
C THR A 178 -6.53 -6.84 -9.63
N VAL A 179 -5.50 -6.40 -10.35
CA VAL A 179 -4.10 -6.65 -10.04
C VAL A 179 -3.41 -5.29 -10.02
N ARG A 180 -2.68 -4.98 -8.94
CA ARG A 180 -2.02 -3.69 -8.76
C ARG A 180 -0.61 -3.86 -8.20
N LEU A 181 0.30 -3.06 -8.69
CA LEU A 181 1.61 -2.82 -8.12
C LEU A 181 1.69 -1.38 -7.62
N ASP A 182 2.20 -1.19 -6.42
CA ASP A 182 2.48 0.14 -5.90
C ASP A 182 3.87 0.21 -5.24
N TRP A 183 4.29 1.43 -4.98
CA TRP A 183 5.49 1.72 -4.21
C TRP A 183 5.16 2.73 -3.12
N MET A 184 5.07 2.28 -1.88
CA MET A 184 4.84 3.19 -0.75
C MET A 184 6.10 4.00 -0.45
N LEU A 185 5.93 5.32 -0.43
CA LEU A 185 6.89 6.28 0.07
C LEU A 185 6.30 6.91 1.33
N ALA A 186 6.87 6.60 2.47
CA ALA A 186 6.38 7.08 3.75
C ALA A 186 7.34 8.09 4.38
N TRP A 187 6.77 9.09 5.06
CA TRP A 187 7.52 10.13 5.78
C TRP A 187 7.03 10.25 7.22
N HIS A 188 7.99 10.40 8.12
CA HIS A 188 7.73 10.71 9.53
C HIS A 188 8.80 11.68 10.05
N LYS A 189 8.40 12.62 10.94
CA LYS A 189 9.31 13.65 11.47
C LYS A 189 10.45 13.08 12.33
N GLN A 190 10.21 11.97 13.01
CA GLN A 190 11.20 11.25 13.81
C GLN A 190 11.34 9.85 13.20
N ALA A 191 12.20 9.72 12.21
CA ALA A 191 12.34 8.50 11.42
C ALA A 191 12.95 7.36 12.27
N ILE A 192 12.09 6.58 12.90
CA ILE A 192 12.51 5.35 13.55
C ILE A 192 12.42 4.21 12.54
N VAL A 193 11.27 4.04 11.89
CA VAL A 193 11.09 3.15 10.75
C VAL A 193 10.18 3.82 9.72
N GLN A 194 10.57 3.82 8.47
CA GLN A 194 9.71 4.28 7.38
C GLN A 194 9.20 3.05 6.62
N PRO A 195 7.90 2.75 6.64
CA PRO A 195 7.34 1.64 5.89
C PRO A 195 7.35 1.95 4.38
N THR A 196 8.52 1.84 3.76
CA THR A 196 8.74 2.09 2.34
C THR A 196 8.99 0.77 1.63
N GLY A 197 8.42 0.58 0.44
CA GLY A 197 8.68 -0.59 -0.37
C GLY A 197 7.61 -0.92 -1.39
N PRO A 198 7.90 -1.88 -2.28
CA PRO A 198 6.99 -2.36 -3.29
C PRO A 198 5.92 -3.27 -2.68
N ARG A 199 4.70 -3.20 -3.24
CA ARG A 199 3.59 -4.07 -2.86
C ARG A 199 2.83 -4.52 -4.09
N PHE A 200 2.42 -5.77 -4.07
CA PHE A 200 1.59 -6.40 -5.08
C PHE A 200 0.23 -6.74 -4.49
N TYR A 201 -0.83 -6.39 -5.19
CA TYR A 201 -2.21 -6.62 -4.76
C TYR A 201 -2.96 -7.44 -5.79
N ILE A 202 -3.85 -8.29 -5.29
CA ILE A 202 -4.83 -9.01 -6.10
C ILE A 202 -6.15 -9.06 -5.34
N GLY A 203 -7.26 -8.89 -6.05
CA GLY A 203 -8.57 -8.94 -5.43
C GLY A 203 -9.72 -8.71 -6.40
N PHE A 204 -10.91 -8.58 -5.86
CA PHE A 204 -12.12 -8.40 -6.64
C PHE A 204 -12.74 -7.03 -6.36
N MET A 205 -13.18 -6.38 -7.43
CA MET A 205 -13.89 -5.12 -7.41
C MET A 205 -15.30 -5.34 -7.98
N PHE A 206 -16.30 -4.92 -7.24
CA PHE A 206 -17.69 -4.95 -7.65
C PHE A 206 -18.06 -3.59 -8.25
N CYS A 207 -18.62 -3.59 -9.46
CA CYS A 207 -18.92 -2.39 -10.24
C CYS A 207 -20.45 -2.20 -10.35
N HIS A 208 -20.88 -0.94 -10.23
CA HIS A 208 -22.29 -0.52 -10.32
C HIS A 208 -22.45 0.74 -11.17
#